data_5881e79e4e716e34fb472784dfd43b93
#
_entry.id   5881e79e4e716e34fb472784dfd43b93
#
_cell.length_a   1.000
_cell.length_b   1.000
_cell.length_c   1.000
_cell.angle_alpha   90.00
_cell.angle_beta   90.00
_cell.angle_gamma   90.00
#
_symmetry.space_group_name_H-M   'P 1'
#
loop_
_entity.id
_entity.type
_entity.pdbx_description
1 polymer ?
#
loop_
_entity_poly.entity_id
_entity_poly.type
_entity_poly.pdbx_seq_one_letter_code
_entity_poly.pdbx_strand_id
1 'polypeptide(L)'
;MEKEKNVEINTIPKLFWNSVKSRADRVAMREKDLGIWQEISWTVYGEKAKLTGLALHTLGLKKDDVVSIASEGMPEWLYTDMGTIGAGGISSGIYTTDSAEQVKYLVNDSSTKFYFAENEEQLDKILEVRSECPTLKQIIVFDMEGLNEFHDDQVISYEEFLKIGEKANLEKPDLWESLINNVNSSD
;
A
#
# COMPACT_ATOMS: atom_id res chain seq x y z
N MET A 1 33.51 -11.75 -12.41
CA MET A 1 32.49 -12.60 -11.75
C MET A 1 32.19 -11.99 -10.41
N GLU A 2 31.24 -11.07 -10.36
CA GLU A 2 30.68 -10.59 -9.09
C GLU A 2 29.94 -11.76 -8.44
N LYS A 3 30.26 -12.04 -7.19
CA LYS A 3 29.51 -12.99 -6.38
C LYS A 3 28.13 -12.36 -6.16
N GLU A 4 27.09 -12.93 -6.77
CA GLU A 4 25.71 -12.70 -6.32
C GLU A 4 25.69 -12.88 -4.80
N LYS A 5 25.45 -11.79 -4.07
CA LYS A 5 25.19 -11.89 -2.64
C LYS A 5 23.90 -12.71 -2.50
N ASN A 6 24.03 -13.93 -2.01
CA ASN A 6 22.87 -14.74 -1.63
C ASN A 6 22.08 -13.93 -0.59
N VAL A 7 21.05 -13.24 -1.04
CA VAL A 7 20.12 -12.54 -0.13
C VAL A 7 19.33 -13.62 0.58
N GLU A 8 19.51 -13.73 1.88
CA GLU A 8 18.76 -14.68 2.69
C GLU A 8 17.27 -14.33 2.64
N ILE A 9 16.45 -15.24 2.12
CA ILE A 9 14.99 -15.08 2.00
C ILE A 9 14.36 -15.49 3.34
N ASN A 10 14.37 -14.56 4.30
CA ASN A 10 13.93 -14.81 5.67
C ASN A 10 12.80 -13.88 6.15
N THR A 11 12.21 -13.09 5.24
CA THR A 11 11.08 -12.20 5.51
C THR A 11 10.03 -12.30 4.41
N ILE A 12 8.77 -11.93 4.73
CA ILE A 12 7.66 -11.93 3.76
C ILE A 12 7.97 -11.04 2.55
N PRO A 13 8.46 -9.79 2.70
CA PRO A 13 8.79 -8.95 1.54
C PRO A 13 9.88 -9.57 0.64
N LYS A 14 10.91 -10.17 1.21
CA LYS A 14 11.96 -10.85 0.41
C LYS A 14 11.43 -12.07 -0.32
N LEU A 15 10.58 -12.87 0.33
CA LEU A 15 9.91 -14.02 -0.30
C LEU A 15 8.98 -13.58 -1.43
N PHE A 16 8.19 -12.52 -1.19
CA PHE A 16 7.32 -11.91 -2.19
C PHE A 16 8.13 -11.45 -3.41
N TRP A 17 9.18 -10.66 -3.20
CA TRP A 17 9.99 -10.12 -4.28
C TRP A 17 10.73 -11.20 -5.07
N ASN A 18 11.18 -12.25 -4.40
CA ASN A 18 11.72 -13.44 -5.07
C ASN A 18 10.66 -14.15 -5.92
N SER A 19 9.43 -14.23 -5.43
CA SER A 19 8.31 -14.82 -6.18
C SER A 19 7.95 -13.99 -7.42
N VAL A 20 7.96 -12.65 -7.31
CA VAL A 20 7.80 -11.75 -8.46
C VAL A 20 8.84 -12.04 -9.54
N LYS A 21 10.13 -12.08 -9.17
CA LYS A 21 11.23 -12.34 -10.10
C LYS A 21 11.18 -13.73 -10.73
N SER A 22 10.82 -14.75 -9.95
CA SER A 22 10.86 -16.15 -10.42
C SER A 22 9.60 -16.60 -11.17
N ARG A 23 8.46 -15.96 -10.94
CA ARG A 23 7.17 -16.33 -11.54
C ARG A 23 6.74 -15.41 -12.66
N ALA A 24 7.24 -14.17 -12.67
CA ALA A 24 7.08 -13.17 -13.75
C ALA A 24 5.64 -13.12 -14.32
N ASP A 25 5.44 -13.61 -15.54
CA ASP A 25 4.17 -13.53 -16.26
C ASP A 25 3.12 -14.57 -15.84
N ARG A 26 3.44 -15.43 -14.87
CA ARG A 26 2.44 -16.36 -14.33
C ARG A 26 1.37 -15.59 -13.57
N VAL A 27 0.15 -16.12 -13.58
CA VAL A 27 -0.98 -15.54 -12.83
C VAL A 27 -0.68 -15.59 -11.33
N ALA A 28 -0.74 -14.44 -10.68
CA ALA A 28 -0.62 -14.28 -9.24
C ALA A 28 -2.00 -14.32 -8.58
N MET A 29 -2.96 -13.60 -9.16
CA MET A 29 -4.33 -13.51 -8.67
C MET A 29 -5.32 -13.31 -9.82
N ARG A 30 -6.60 -13.44 -9.50
CA ARG A 30 -7.70 -13.13 -10.43
C ARG A 30 -8.72 -12.26 -9.71
N GLU A 31 -9.19 -11.28 -10.43
CA GLU A 31 -10.29 -10.41 -10.02
C GLU A 31 -11.47 -10.60 -10.96
N LYS A 32 -12.67 -10.47 -10.45
CA LYS A 32 -13.89 -10.53 -11.27
C LYS A 32 -14.41 -9.11 -11.51
N ASP A 33 -14.18 -8.60 -12.70
CA ASP A 33 -14.67 -7.30 -13.13
C ASP A 33 -15.80 -7.48 -14.16
N LEU A 34 -16.94 -6.82 -13.93
CA LEU A 34 -18.16 -6.88 -14.77
C LEU A 34 -18.53 -8.32 -15.21
N GLY A 35 -18.31 -9.29 -14.31
CA GLY A 35 -18.61 -10.70 -14.56
C GLY A 35 -17.52 -11.47 -15.30
N ILE A 36 -16.44 -10.83 -15.72
CA ILE A 36 -15.31 -11.42 -16.43
C ILE A 36 -14.10 -11.53 -15.50
N TRP A 37 -13.44 -12.69 -15.50
CA TRP A 37 -12.20 -12.89 -14.76
C TRP A 37 -11.03 -12.20 -15.45
N GLN A 38 -10.42 -11.23 -14.75
CA GLN A 38 -9.16 -10.58 -15.14
C GLN A 38 -7.99 -11.31 -14.45
N GLU A 39 -6.95 -11.60 -15.19
CA GLU A 39 -5.73 -12.22 -14.66
C GLU A 39 -4.68 -11.16 -14.38
N ILE A 40 -4.14 -11.18 -13.17
CA ILE A 40 -3.06 -10.29 -12.73
C ILE A 40 -1.81 -11.15 -12.56
N SER A 41 -0.77 -10.83 -13.32
CA SER A 41 0.52 -11.54 -13.26
C SER A 41 1.34 -11.14 -12.02
N TRP A 42 2.34 -11.95 -11.67
CA TRP A 42 3.30 -11.60 -10.64
C TRP A 42 4.08 -10.33 -10.98
N THR A 43 4.38 -10.09 -12.26
CA THR A 43 5.01 -8.84 -12.73
C THR A 43 4.16 -7.62 -12.38
N VAL A 44 2.88 -7.64 -12.71
CA VAL A 44 1.95 -6.53 -12.41
C VAL A 44 1.80 -6.34 -10.91
N TYR A 45 1.61 -7.43 -10.16
CA TYR A 45 1.52 -7.38 -8.69
C TYR A 45 2.78 -6.76 -8.08
N GLY A 46 3.95 -7.25 -8.50
CA GLY A 46 5.23 -6.74 -8.01
C GLY A 46 5.45 -5.27 -8.34
N GLU A 47 5.08 -4.83 -9.54
CA GLU A 47 5.20 -3.44 -9.94
C GLU A 47 4.31 -2.52 -9.12
N LYS A 48 3.03 -2.87 -8.95
CA LYS A 48 2.10 -2.08 -8.15
C LYS A 48 2.52 -2.00 -6.68
N ALA A 49 2.92 -3.12 -6.08
CA ALA A 49 3.45 -3.15 -4.71
C ALA A 49 4.73 -2.29 -4.56
N LYS A 50 5.65 -2.38 -5.53
CA LYS A 50 6.88 -1.56 -5.58
C LYS A 50 6.54 -0.07 -5.63
N LEU A 51 5.66 0.35 -6.55
CA LEU A 51 5.29 1.76 -6.69
C LEU A 51 4.60 2.28 -5.41
N THR A 52 3.74 1.47 -4.80
CA THR A 52 3.11 1.78 -3.53
C THR A 52 4.13 1.99 -2.41
N GLY A 53 5.08 1.07 -2.25
CA GLY A 53 6.12 1.19 -1.23
C GLY A 53 7.03 2.40 -1.45
N LEU A 54 7.40 2.70 -2.71
CA LEU A 54 8.19 3.87 -3.06
C LEU A 54 7.44 5.19 -2.82
N ALA A 55 6.13 5.23 -3.09
CA ALA A 55 5.29 6.39 -2.81
C ALA A 55 5.19 6.64 -1.30
N LEU A 56 4.88 5.60 -0.50
CA LEU A 56 4.85 5.68 0.96
C LEU A 56 6.18 6.19 1.53
N HIS A 57 7.31 5.62 1.08
CA HIS A 57 8.63 6.07 1.49
C HIS A 57 8.89 7.55 1.14
N THR A 58 8.49 7.99 -0.06
CA THR A 58 8.65 9.37 -0.52
C THR A 58 7.81 10.34 0.30
N LEU A 59 6.60 9.93 0.68
CA LEU A 59 5.71 10.69 1.57
C LEU A 59 6.13 10.63 3.04
N GLY A 60 7.23 9.95 3.35
CA GLY A 60 7.85 9.94 4.67
C GLY A 60 7.39 8.84 5.60
N LEU A 61 6.96 7.69 5.06
CA LEU A 61 6.83 6.44 5.82
C LEU A 61 8.20 6.07 6.38
N LYS A 62 8.24 5.77 7.66
CA LYS A 62 9.42 5.26 8.36
C LYS A 62 9.20 3.81 8.76
N LYS A 63 10.28 3.15 9.15
CA LYS A 63 10.20 1.82 9.76
C LYS A 63 9.21 1.84 10.94
N ASP A 64 8.38 0.82 11.01
CA ASP A 64 7.35 0.60 12.04
C ASP A 64 6.18 1.62 12.02
N ASP A 65 6.15 2.57 11.06
CA ASP A 65 4.94 3.40 10.85
C ASP A 65 3.80 2.53 10.34
N VAL A 66 2.58 2.80 10.82
CA VAL A 66 1.39 2.03 10.47
C VAL A 66 0.66 2.66 9.27
N VAL A 67 0.25 1.80 8.36
CA VAL A 67 -0.62 2.08 7.22
C VAL A 67 -1.92 1.30 7.39
N SER A 68 -3.05 2.00 7.53
CA SER A 68 -4.36 1.37 7.63
C SER A 68 -5.04 1.25 6.26
N ILE A 69 -5.73 0.14 6.04
CA ILE A 69 -6.42 -0.16 4.78
C ILE A 69 -7.87 -0.52 5.11
N ALA A 70 -8.79 0.39 4.79
CA ALA A 70 -10.24 0.19 4.92
C ALA A 70 -10.82 -0.15 3.55
N SER A 71 -10.81 -1.43 3.23
CA SER A 71 -11.25 -1.95 1.92
C SER A 71 -11.62 -3.42 2.01
N GLU A 72 -12.53 -3.84 1.14
CA GLU A 72 -12.77 -5.24 0.85
C GLU A 72 -11.57 -5.90 0.17
N GLY A 73 -11.65 -7.20 -0.06
CA GLY A 73 -10.58 -7.97 -0.69
C GLY A 73 -10.46 -7.69 -2.19
N MET A 74 -9.68 -6.68 -2.56
CA MET A 74 -9.39 -6.28 -3.92
C MET A 74 -7.87 -6.28 -4.20
N PRO A 75 -7.42 -6.22 -5.46
CA PRO A 75 -5.99 -6.23 -5.78
C PRO A 75 -5.21 -5.08 -5.13
N GLU A 76 -5.78 -3.88 -5.05
CA GLU A 76 -5.18 -2.68 -4.45
C GLU A 76 -4.88 -2.89 -2.97
N TRP A 77 -5.71 -3.65 -2.26
CA TRP A 77 -5.45 -4.05 -0.87
C TRP A 77 -4.13 -4.80 -0.78
N LEU A 78 -3.95 -5.81 -1.65
CA LEU A 78 -2.74 -6.64 -1.68
C LEU A 78 -1.49 -5.86 -2.14
N TYR A 79 -1.66 -4.92 -3.10
CA TYR A 79 -0.58 -4.04 -3.53
C TYR A 79 -0.12 -3.14 -2.38
N THR A 80 -1.08 -2.62 -1.61
CA THR A 80 -0.81 -1.73 -0.49
C THR A 80 -0.16 -2.47 0.67
N ASP A 81 -0.63 -3.67 1.00
CA ASP A 81 -0.05 -4.52 2.03
C ASP A 81 1.42 -4.85 1.71
N MET A 82 1.68 -5.44 0.53
CA MET A 82 3.05 -5.80 0.13
C MET A 82 3.96 -4.58 -0.05
N GLY A 83 3.42 -3.45 -0.53
CA GLY A 83 4.15 -2.20 -0.65
C GLY A 83 4.56 -1.64 0.72
N THR A 84 3.64 -1.67 1.68
CA THR A 84 3.86 -1.20 3.05
C THR A 84 4.92 -2.00 3.76
N ILE A 85 4.77 -3.33 3.84
CA ILE A 85 5.74 -4.18 4.54
C ILE A 85 7.09 -4.23 3.81
N GLY A 86 7.10 -4.09 2.48
CA GLY A 86 8.32 -3.97 1.69
C GLY A 86 9.08 -2.68 1.94
N ALA A 87 8.39 -1.60 2.28
CA ALA A 87 8.98 -0.33 2.68
C ALA A 87 9.35 -0.27 4.19
N GLY A 88 9.09 -1.34 4.95
CA GLY A 88 9.40 -1.44 6.38
C GLY A 88 8.31 -0.90 7.30
N GLY A 89 7.10 -0.63 6.77
CA GLY A 89 5.92 -0.26 7.57
C GLY A 89 5.13 -1.47 8.06
N ILE A 90 4.10 -1.20 8.82
CA ILE A 90 3.14 -2.17 9.37
C ILE A 90 1.80 -1.96 8.67
N SER A 91 1.26 -3.01 8.08
CA SER A 91 -0.06 -2.99 7.46
C SER A 91 -1.15 -3.37 8.48
N SER A 92 -2.24 -2.58 8.53
CA SER A 92 -3.37 -2.77 9.44
C SER A 92 -4.69 -2.72 8.67
N GLY A 93 -5.41 -3.84 8.60
CA GLY A 93 -6.74 -3.90 7.98
C GLY A 93 -7.81 -3.31 8.89
N ILE A 94 -8.72 -2.51 8.31
CA ILE A 94 -9.92 -2.00 8.95
C ILE A 94 -11.12 -2.55 8.18
N TYR A 95 -12.12 -3.08 8.91
CA TYR A 95 -13.33 -3.60 8.26
C TYR A 95 -14.17 -2.47 7.66
N THR A 96 -14.65 -2.69 6.44
CA THR A 96 -15.55 -1.74 5.75
C THR A 96 -16.89 -1.53 6.49
N THR A 97 -17.25 -2.44 7.38
CA THR A 97 -18.44 -2.35 8.23
C THR A 97 -18.23 -1.55 9.52
N ASP A 98 -16.99 -1.16 9.83
CA ASP A 98 -16.70 -0.37 11.03
C ASP A 98 -17.32 1.04 10.91
N SER A 99 -17.82 1.55 12.02
CA SER A 99 -18.30 2.94 12.12
C SER A 99 -17.15 3.93 12.17
N ALA A 100 -17.42 5.22 11.91
CA ALA A 100 -16.41 6.28 12.02
C ALA A 100 -15.71 6.30 13.40
N GLU A 101 -16.46 6.06 14.49
CA GLU A 101 -15.88 5.98 15.84
C GLU A 101 -14.96 4.77 16.05
N GLN A 102 -15.27 3.62 15.42
CA GLN A 102 -14.38 2.45 15.44
C GLN A 102 -13.13 2.70 14.61
N VAL A 103 -13.28 3.32 13.43
CA VAL A 103 -12.15 3.77 12.60
C VAL A 103 -11.24 4.71 13.40
N LYS A 104 -11.79 5.72 14.06
CA LYS A 104 -11.05 6.63 14.94
C LYS A 104 -10.24 5.89 16.01
N TYR A 105 -10.90 4.94 16.68
CA TYR A 105 -10.23 4.14 17.70
C TYR A 105 -9.03 3.38 17.12
N LEU A 106 -9.23 2.65 16.01
CA LEU A 106 -8.18 1.86 15.37
C LEU A 106 -7.01 2.72 14.86
N VAL A 107 -7.32 3.85 14.22
CA VAL A 107 -6.33 4.81 13.70
C VAL A 107 -5.48 5.40 14.82
N ASN A 108 -6.09 5.77 15.94
CA ASN A 108 -5.38 6.32 17.08
C ASN A 108 -4.59 5.26 17.86
N ASP A 109 -5.17 4.09 18.13
CA ASP A 109 -4.53 3.00 18.86
C ASP A 109 -3.26 2.51 18.13
N SER A 110 -3.35 2.36 16.80
CA SER A 110 -2.21 1.99 15.96
C SER A 110 -1.26 3.15 15.63
N SER A 111 -1.64 4.39 15.92
CA SER A 111 -0.90 5.58 15.49
C SER A 111 -0.70 5.67 13.97
N THR A 112 -1.71 5.28 13.20
CA THR A 112 -1.73 5.26 11.73
C THR A 112 -1.20 6.57 11.12
N LYS A 113 -0.33 6.45 10.13
CA LYS A 113 0.24 7.58 9.37
C LYS A 113 -0.42 7.77 8.02
N PHE A 114 -0.78 6.69 7.35
CA PHE A 114 -1.41 6.67 6.04
C PHE A 114 -2.66 5.81 6.11
N TYR A 115 -3.74 6.31 5.53
CA TYR A 115 -5.02 5.60 5.49
C TYR A 115 -5.43 5.40 4.05
N PHE A 116 -5.72 4.17 3.66
CA PHE A 116 -6.26 3.84 2.35
C PHE A 116 -7.75 3.54 2.50
N ALA A 117 -8.57 4.28 1.76
CA ALA A 117 -10.00 4.10 1.67
C ALA A 117 -10.35 3.42 0.35
N GLU A 118 -11.25 2.44 0.37
CA GLU A 118 -11.74 1.81 -0.85
C GLU A 118 -12.43 2.80 -1.78
N ASN A 119 -13.37 3.59 -1.24
CA ASN A 119 -14.29 4.44 -1.97
C ASN A 119 -14.77 5.62 -1.12
N GLU A 120 -15.77 6.36 -1.63
CA GLU A 120 -16.39 7.51 -0.96
C GLU A 120 -16.90 7.14 0.45
N GLU A 121 -17.57 5.98 0.62
CA GLU A 121 -18.11 5.57 1.93
C GLU A 121 -17.01 5.43 2.99
N GLN A 122 -15.88 4.78 2.64
CA GLN A 122 -14.77 4.61 3.57
C GLN A 122 -13.99 5.91 3.78
N LEU A 123 -13.97 6.80 2.77
CA LEU A 123 -13.43 8.14 2.89
C LEU A 123 -14.24 8.99 3.87
N ASP A 124 -15.56 8.99 3.78
CA ASP A 124 -16.44 9.77 4.65
C ASP A 124 -16.22 9.43 6.12
N LYS A 125 -16.07 8.14 6.45
CA LYS A 125 -15.82 7.71 7.83
C LYS A 125 -14.55 8.31 8.43
N ILE A 126 -13.45 8.32 7.70
CA ILE A 126 -12.20 8.91 8.21
C ILE A 126 -12.25 10.45 8.20
N LEU A 127 -12.90 11.08 7.23
CA LEU A 127 -13.08 12.53 7.19
C LEU A 127 -13.89 13.06 8.40
N GLU A 128 -14.90 12.32 8.83
CA GLU A 128 -15.71 12.66 10.00
C GLU A 128 -14.85 12.79 11.27
N VAL A 129 -13.84 11.94 11.43
CA VAL A 129 -13.06 11.81 12.66
C VAL A 129 -11.60 12.26 12.57
N ARG A 130 -11.11 12.63 11.39
CA ARG A 130 -9.68 12.92 11.16
C ARG A 130 -9.10 14.03 12.04
N SER A 131 -9.94 15.01 12.44
CA SER A 131 -9.50 16.07 13.34
C SER A 131 -9.08 15.56 14.72
N GLU A 132 -9.52 14.36 15.08
CA GLU A 132 -9.16 13.65 16.31
C GLU A 132 -8.07 12.58 16.08
N CYS A 133 -7.51 12.50 14.88
CA CYS A 133 -6.47 11.54 14.48
C CYS A 133 -5.13 12.25 14.19
N PRO A 134 -4.42 12.75 15.20
CA PRO A 134 -3.29 13.66 15.02
C PRO A 134 -2.06 13.05 14.34
N THR A 135 -1.99 11.72 14.24
CA THR A 135 -0.88 11.02 13.57
C THR A 135 -1.09 10.85 12.08
N LEU A 136 -2.34 11.00 11.60
CA LEU A 136 -2.72 10.80 10.21
C LEU A 136 -2.14 11.90 9.31
N LYS A 137 -1.33 11.51 8.34
CA LYS A 137 -0.67 12.44 7.40
C LYS A 137 -1.41 12.55 6.08
N GLN A 138 -1.79 11.42 5.50
CA GLN A 138 -2.36 11.36 4.17
C GLN A 138 -3.44 10.28 4.11
N ILE A 139 -4.49 10.55 3.34
CA ILE A 139 -5.55 9.62 2.98
C ILE A 139 -5.44 9.37 1.48
N ILE A 140 -5.51 8.11 1.07
CA ILE A 140 -5.44 7.66 -0.32
C ILE A 140 -6.73 6.92 -0.65
N VAL A 141 -7.39 7.25 -1.76
CA VAL A 141 -8.65 6.62 -2.16
C VAL A 141 -8.41 5.76 -3.39
N PHE A 142 -8.83 4.47 -3.34
CA PHE A 142 -8.69 3.55 -4.46
C PHE A 142 -9.65 3.87 -5.58
N ASP A 143 -10.94 3.97 -5.28
CA ASP A 143 -11.99 4.29 -6.24
C ASP A 143 -12.51 5.72 -6.02
N MET A 144 -12.31 6.56 -7.04
CA MET A 144 -12.72 7.96 -7.04
C MET A 144 -14.10 8.18 -7.67
N GLU A 145 -14.89 7.12 -7.92
CA GLU A 145 -16.25 7.26 -8.40
C GLU A 145 -17.07 8.12 -7.40
N GLY A 146 -17.79 9.11 -7.90
CA GLY A 146 -18.53 10.08 -7.08
C GLY A 146 -17.71 11.26 -6.57
N LEU A 147 -16.38 11.20 -6.57
CA LEU A 147 -15.49 12.20 -5.97
C LEU A 147 -14.84 13.16 -6.97
N ASN A 148 -15.39 13.30 -8.20
CA ASN A 148 -14.77 14.10 -9.27
C ASN A 148 -14.58 15.59 -8.94
N GLU A 149 -15.42 16.17 -8.09
CA GLU A 149 -15.35 17.56 -7.64
C GLU A 149 -14.81 17.71 -6.21
N PHE A 150 -14.42 16.58 -5.59
CA PHE A 150 -13.88 16.60 -4.22
C PHE A 150 -12.42 17.03 -4.23
N HIS A 151 -12.08 18.02 -3.43
CA HIS A 151 -10.71 18.54 -3.27
C HIS A 151 -10.40 18.70 -1.79
N ASP A 152 -9.33 18.08 -1.34
CA ASP A 152 -8.81 18.17 0.02
C ASP A 152 -7.30 17.92 0.01
N ASP A 153 -6.52 18.77 0.64
CA ASP A 153 -5.04 18.68 0.63
C ASP A 153 -4.49 17.41 1.29
N GLN A 154 -5.30 16.78 2.15
CA GLN A 154 -4.92 15.54 2.84
C GLN A 154 -5.37 14.27 2.07
N VAL A 155 -6.16 14.43 1.00
CA VAL A 155 -6.72 13.32 0.24
C VAL A 155 -6.20 13.32 -1.19
N ILE A 156 -5.70 12.17 -1.65
CA ILE A 156 -5.28 11.97 -3.03
C ILE A 156 -5.84 10.66 -3.58
N SER A 157 -6.01 10.57 -4.89
CA SER A 157 -6.36 9.34 -5.56
C SER A 157 -5.19 8.33 -5.53
N TYR A 158 -5.50 7.05 -5.62
CA TYR A 158 -4.48 6.00 -5.74
C TYR A 158 -3.65 6.16 -7.03
N GLU A 159 -4.25 6.67 -8.09
CA GLU A 159 -3.54 6.97 -9.34
C GLU A 159 -2.47 8.05 -9.13
N GLU A 160 -2.83 9.17 -8.48
CA GLU A 160 -1.87 10.23 -8.15
C GLU A 160 -0.78 9.74 -7.20
N PHE A 161 -1.18 8.93 -6.21
CA PHE A 161 -0.25 8.31 -5.27
C PHE A 161 0.77 7.41 -6.00
N LEU A 162 0.34 6.57 -6.96
CA LEU A 162 1.25 5.74 -7.75
C LEU A 162 2.22 6.56 -8.60
N LYS A 163 1.80 7.72 -9.14
CA LYS A 163 2.70 8.65 -9.88
C LYS A 163 3.86 9.15 -9.01
N ILE A 164 3.66 9.31 -7.70
CA ILE A 164 4.74 9.63 -6.76
C ILE A 164 5.76 8.48 -6.73
N GLY A 165 5.29 7.24 -6.66
CA GLY A 165 6.14 6.05 -6.69
C GLY A 165 6.89 5.88 -8.01
N GLU A 166 6.22 6.14 -9.14
CA GLU A 166 6.83 6.12 -10.48
C GLU A 166 7.99 7.13 -10.57
N LYS A 167 7.77 8.35 -10.13
CA LYS A 167 8.80 9.37 -10.08
C LYS A 167 9.98 8.95 -9.21
N ALA A 168 9.72 8.42 -8.02
CA ALA A 168 10.77 7.93 -7.12
C ALA A 168 11.55 6.77 -7.74
N ASN A 169 10.88 5.87 -8.47
CA ASN A 169 11.52 4.76 -9.17
C ASN A 169 12.44 5.23 -10.31
N LEU A 170 12.05 6.28 -11.05
CA LEU A 170 12.89 6.87 -12.09
C LEU A 170 14.12 7.55 -11.51
N GLU A 171 13.97 8.28 -10.40
CA GLU A 171 15.07 8.98 -9.75
C GLU A 171 16.06 8.04 -9.03
N LYS A 172 15.55 6.94 -8.47
CA LYS A 172 16.32 5.97 -7.65
C LYS A 172 15.89 4.53 -7.95
N PRO A 173 16.30 3.94 -9.07
CA PRO A 173 15.84 2.61 -9.50
C PRO A 173 16.12 1.48 -8.48
N ASP A 174 17.19 1.57 -7.71
CA ASP A 174 17.62 0.55 -6.76
C ASP A 174 17.00 0.73 -5.36
N LEU A 175 16.22 1.80 -5.15
CA LEU A 175 15.67 2.13 -3.83
C LEU A 175 14.77 1.02 -3.28
N TRP A 176 13.89 0.47 -4.12
CA TRP A 176 12.98 -0.59 -3.71
C TRP A 176 13.68 -1.85 -3.21
N GLU A 177 14.70 -2.31 -3.94
CA GLU A 177 15.49 -3.48 -3.50
C GLU A 177 16.26 -3.19 -2.21
N SER A 178 16.73 -1.96 -2.05
CA SER A 178 17.38 -1.53 -0.81
C SER A 178 16.40 -1.57 0.36
N LEU A 179 15.16 -1.07 0.19
CA LEU A 179 14.12 -1.09 1.23
C LEU A 179 13.81 -2.53 1.66
N ILE A 180 13.47 -3.41 0.71
CA ILE A 180 13.17 -4.82 1.00
C ILE A 180 14.34 -5.51 1.73
N ASN A 181 15.59 -5.26 1.30
CA ASN A 181 16.75 -5.88 1.90
C ASN A 181 17.00 -5.42 3.34
N ASN A 182 16.55 -4.23 3.70
CA ASN A 182 16.65 -3.68 5.05
C ASN A 182 15.59 -4.22 6.02
N VAL A 183 14.55 -4.90 5.53
CA VAL A 183 13.56 -5.57 6.40
C VAL A 183 14.19 -6.83 6.99
N ASN A 184 14.09 -6.98 8.31
CA ASN A 184 14.66 -8.10 9.07
C ASN A 184 13.55 -8.98 9.66
N SER A 185 13.89 -10.23 9.96
CA SER A 185 12.96 -11.22 10.55
C SER A 185 12.49 -10.88 11.97
N SER A 186 13.09 -9.87 12.57
CA SER A 186 12.69 -9.35 13.88
C SER A 186 11.76 -8.13 13.82
N ASP A 187 11.43 -7.69 12.61
CA ASP A 187 10.61 -6.50 12.35
C ASP A 187 9.13 -6.86 12.32
#